data_9050bbcaa4b7b29cc4c3d8ebb01aa986
#
_entry.id   9050bbcaa4b7b29cc4c3d8ebb01aa986
#
_cell.length_a   1.000
_cell.length_b   1.000
_cell.length_c   1.000
_cell.angle_alpha   90.00
_cell.angle_beta   90.00
_cell.angle_gamma   90.00
#
_symmetry.space_group_name_H-M   'P 1'
#
loop_
_entity.id
_entity.type
_entity.pdbx_description
1 polymer ?
#
loop_
_entity_poly.entity_id
_entity_poly.type
_entity_poly.pdbx_seq_one_letter_code
_entity_poly.pdbx_strand_id
1 'polypeptide(L)'
;MTKTAFLFAGQGAQYLGMGRDLYDRYPIIKETIDQASQVLGYDLRDLIDKEETKLNQTRYTQPAILATSVAIYRLLKEKGYLPDMVAGLSLGEYSALVASGALDFEEAVALVAKRGAYMEEATPAGSGKMVAVLNTPVDVIEKACKTASEVGIVTPANYNTPSQIVIGGEVAAVDRAIQLLQEAGAKRLIPLNVSGPFHTALLEPASQQLAGALEGISFSDFNCPLVGNTEAAIMEKDRIQELLTRQVKEPVCFYESIAVMQDAGVTNFIEIGPGKVLSGFVKKIDKTAQLANVEDLASLDALLGN
;
A
#
# COMPACT_ATOMS: atom_id res chain seq x y z
N MET A 1 -7.12 22.75 -16.27
CA MET A 1 -5.81 22.55 -15.61
C MET A 1 -5.61 21.06 -15.45
N THR A 2 -4.43 20.56 -15.72
CA THR A 2 -4.06 19.15 -15.50
C THR A 2 -4.01 18.88 -13.99
N LYS A 3 -4.73 17.87 -13.51
CA LYS A 3 -4.70 17.48 -12.10
C LYS A 3 -3.64 16.39 -11.88
N THR A 4 -2.97 16.46 -10.74
CA THR A 4 -1.93 15.52 -10.33
C THR A 4 -2.35 14.74 -9.09
N ALA A 5 -2.25 13.42 -9.14
CA ALA A 5 -2.40 12.59 -7.96
C ALA A 5 -1.03 12.10 -7.47
N PHE A 6 -0.87 12.02 -6.13
CA PHE A 6 0.24 11.32 -5.51
C PHE A 6 -0.20 9.93 -5.08
N LEU A 7 0.60 8.93 -5.46
CA LEU A 7 0.38 7.54 -5.12
C LEU A 7 1.47 7.06 -4.17
N PHE A 8 1.09 6.41 -3.08
CA PHE A 8 2.03 5.97 -2.05
C PHE A 8 2.21 4.45 -2.07
N ALA A 9 3.48 4.04 -2.14
CA ALA A 9 3.87 2.63 -2.20
C ALA A 9 3.40 1.84 -0.98
N GLY A 10 3.06 0.58 -1.21
CA GLY A 10 2.72 -0.39 -0.18
C GLY A 10 3.86 -1.35 0.16
N GLN A 11 3.57 -2.31 1.04
CA GLN A 11 4.50 -3.37 1.40
C GLN A 11 4.91 -4.20 0.18
N GLY A 12 6.18 -4.60 0.12
CA GLY A 12 6.81 -5.26 -1.03
C GLY A 12 7.67 -4.32 -1.88
N ALA A 13 7.58 -3.00 -1.64
CA ALA A 13 8.39 -2.00 -2.32
C ALA A 13 9.74 -1.73 -1.62
N GLN A 14 9.92 -2.18 -0.36
CA GLN A 14 11.13 -1.94 0.43
C GLN A 14 12.36 -2.64 -0.15
N TYR A 15 13.50 -1.99 0.02
CA TYR A 15 14.83 -2.56 -0.26
C TYR A 15 15.89 -1.92 0.65
N LEU A 16 17.00 -2.63 0.86
CA LEU A 16 18.11 -2.11 1.67
C LEU A 16 18.61 -0.78 1.12
N GLY A 17 18.77 0.19 1.99
CA GLY A 17 19.28 1.51 1.65
C GLY A 17 18.29 2.43 0.93
N MET A 18 16.99 2.07 0.85
CA MET A 18 15.98 2.92 0.20
C MET A 18 16.02 4.36 0.73
N GLY A 19 16.02 5.34 -0.18
CA GLY A 19 16.07 6.76 0.13
C GLY A 19 17.38 7.26 0.76
N ARG A 20 18.49 6.49 0.72
CA ARG A 20 19.75 6.84 1.38
C ARG A 20 20.38 8.11 0.81
N ASP A 21 20.42 8.25 -0.48
CA ASP A 21 20.99 9.41 -1.16
C ASP A 21 20.19 10.71 -0.89
N LEU A 22 18.86 10.60 -0.80
CA LEU A 22 17.98 11.68 -0.37
C LEU A 22 18.21 12.05 1.12
N TYR A 23 18.38 11.05 1.99
CA TYR A 23 18.69 11.24 3.41
C TYR A 23 20.02 11.99 3.61
N ASP A 24 21.05 11.65 2.86
CA ASP A 24 22.36 12.31 2.93
C ASP A 24 22.34 13.74 2.38
N ARG A 25 21.39 14.04 1.47
CA ARG A 25 21.35 15.31 0.74
C ARG A 25 20.40 16.35 1.34
N TYR A 26 19.24 15.92 1.88
CA TYR A 26 18.17 16.84 2.27
C TYR A 26 17.85 16.75 3.76
N PRO A 27 18.01 17.87 4.52
CA PRO A 27 17.72 17.90 5.95
C PRO A 27 16.31 17.42 6.32
N ILE A 28 15.28 17.79 5.54
CA ILE A 28 13.90 17.41 5.79
C ILE A 28 13.68 15.88 5.75
N ILE A 29 14.41 15.18 4.87
CA ILE A 29 14.38 13.70 4.81
C ILE A 29 14.96 13.13 6.09
N LYS A 30 16.15 13.62 6.49
CA LYS A 30 16.81 13.18 7.71
C LYS A 30 15.94 13.43 8.94
N GLU A 31 15.42 14.64 9.10
CA GLU A 31 14.56 15.03 10.22
C GLU A 31 13.33 14.14 10.31
N THR A 32 12.70 13.81 9.17
CA THR A 32 11.52 12.93 9.13
C THR A 32 11.86 11.51 9.57
N ILE A 33 12.98 10.94 9.10
CA ILE A 33 13.42 9.59 9.49
C ILE A 33 13.84 9.58 10.99
N ASP A 34 14.51 10.65 11.46
CA ASP A 34 14.89 10.77 12.87
C ASP A 34 13.65 10.88 13.80
N GLN A 35 12.60 11.62 13.37
CA GLN A 35 11.31 11.65 14.09
C GLN A 35 10.67 10.25 14.16
N ALA A 36 10.64 9.51 13.05
CA ALA A 36 10.13 8.14 13.05
C ALA A 36 10.95 7.24 14.00
N SER A 37 12.27 7.37 14.00
CA SER A 37 13.15 6.61 14.91
C SER A 37 12.84 6.88 16.39
N GLN A 38 12.55 8.13 16.75
CA GLN A 38 12.15 8.51 18.11
C GLN A 38 10.84 7.85 18.53
N VAL A 39 9.84 7.85 17.64
CA VAL A 39 8.55 7.20 17.89
C VAL A 39 8.70 5.69 18.05
N LEU A 40 9.53 5.07 17.21
CA LEU A 40 9.73 3.62 17.16
C LEU A 40 10.64 3.10 18.29
N GLY A 41 11.49 3.97 18.87
CA GLY A 41 12.45 3.58 19.90
C GLY A 41 13.67 2.82 19.38
N TYR A 42 13.94 2.88 18.08
CA TYR A 42 15.14 2.32 17.44
C TYR A 42 15.58 3.17 16.25
N ASP A 43 16.83 3.03 15.83
CA ASP A 43 17.37 3.73 14.64
C ASP A 43 16.79 3.12 13.36
N LEU A 44 15.80 3.82 12.77
CA LEU A 44 15.13 3.37 11.56
C LEU A 44 16.06 3.44 10.34
N ARG A 45 16.98 4.45 10.29
CA ARG A 45 17.93 4.56 9.20
C ARG A 45 18.91 3.38 9.19
N ASP A 46 19.43 3.03 10.37
CA ASP A 46 20.33 1.89 10.50
C ASP A 46 19.65 0.57 10.15
N LEU A 47 18.39 0.39 10.56
CA LEU A 47 17.59 -0.78 10.18
C LEU A 47 17.42 -0.87 8.66
N ILE A 48 17.04 0.23 7.99
CA ILE A 48 16.84 0.26 6.54
C ILE A 48 18.16 -0.03 5.79
N ASP A 49 19.29 0.41 6.31
CA ASP A 49 20.57 0.28 5.63
C ASP A 49 21.24 -1.08 5.83
N LYS A 50 20.99 -1.77 6.95
CA LYS A 50 21.81 -2.91 7.36
C LYS A 50 21.06 -4.18 7.72
N GLU A 51 19.76 -4.08 8.05
CA GLU A 51 19.03 -5.20 8.64
C GLU A 51 17.97 -5.78 7.70
N GLU A 52 18.37 -6.31 6.54
CA GLU A 52 17.46 -6.81 5.50
C GLU A 52 16.41 -7.80 6.04
N THR A 53 16.82 -8.70 6.93
CA THR A 53 15.90 -9.68 7.53
C THR A 53 14.79 -9.01 8.36
N LYS A 54 15.14 -7.98 9.13
CA LYS A 54 14.14 -7.21 9.88
C LYS A 54 13.31 -6.33 8.96
N LEU A 55 13.94 -5.65 8.00
CA LEU A 55 13.25 -4.80 7.04
C LEU A 55 12.14 -5.56 6.30
N ASN A 56 12.28 -6.85 6.10
CA ASN A 56 11.30 -7.73 5.45
C ASN A 56 10.25 -8.34 6.41
N GLN A 57 10.31 -8.04 7.72
CA GLN A 57 9.24 -8.37 8.65
C GLN A 57 8.19 -7.25 8.66
N THR A 58 6.92 -7.60 8.55
CA THR A 58 5.81 -6.66 8.36
C THR A 58 5.79 -5.53 9.39
N ARG A 59 6.07 -5.82 10.66
CA ARG A 59 6.14 -4.84 11.76
C ARG A 59 7.22 -3.76 11.57
N TYR A 60 8.29 -4.07 10.85
CA TYR A 60 9.36 -3.12 10.53
C TYR A 60 9.23 -2.54 9.11
N THR A 61 8.74 -3.34 8.18
CA THR A 61 8.50 -2.91 6.79
C THR A 61 7.54 -1.72 6.74
N GLN A 62 6.43 -1.82 7.46
CA GLN A 62 5.37 -0.81 7.36
C GLN A 62 5.83 0.58 7.83
N PRO A 63 6.40 0.77 9.03
CA PRO A 63 6.90 2.07 9.42
C PRO A 63 8.08 2.56 8.56
N ALA A 64 8.92 1.67 8.05
CA ALA A 64 10.04 2.04 7.17
C ALA A 64 9.56 2.64 5.84
N ILE A 65 8.58 2.00 5.18
CA ILE A 65 8.01 2.52 3.93
C ILE A 65 7.23 3.82 4.19
N LEU A 66 6.40 3.87 5.24
CA LEU A 66 5.64 5.08 5.58
C LEU A 66 6.59 6.26 5.84
N ALA A 67 7.60 6.09 6.68
CA ALA A 67 8.54 7.17 7.01
C ALA A 67 9.31 7.65 5.77
N THR A 68 9.78 6.73 4.91
CA THR A 68 10.47 7.07 3.66
C THR A 68 9.55 7.83 2.70
N SER A 69 8.32 7.35 2.52
CA SER A 69 7.34 7.97 1.61
C SER A 69 6.92 9.36 2.09
N VAL A 70 6.65 9.52 3.40
CA VAL A 70 6.29 10.83 3.96
C VAL A 70 7.48 11.80 3.93
N ALA A 71 8.71 11.32 4.15
CA ALA A 71 9.90 12.14 4.02
C ALA A 71 10.04 12.72 2.59
N ILE A 72 9.87 11.87 1.57
CA ILE A 72 9.90 12.30 0.17
C ILE A 72 8.73 13.26 -0.13
N TYR A 73 7.53 12.99 0.37
CA TYR A 73 6.39 13.90 0.24
C TYR A 73 6.69 15.28 0.83
N ARG A 74 7.26 15.34 2.04
CA ARG A 74 7.64 16.60 2.68
C ARG A 74 8.65 17.39 1.84
N LEU A 75 9.64 16.71 1.26
CA LEU A 75 10.60 17.32 0.34
C LEU A 75 9.92 17.88 -0.91
N LEU A 76 9.01 17.13 -1.52
CA LEU A 76 8.26 17.60 -2.69
C LEU A 76 7.39 18.81 -2.35
N LYS A 77 6.77 18.82 -1.18
CA LYS A 77 5.98 19.96 -0.68
C LYS A 77 6.85 21.21 -0.51
N GLU A 78 8.08 21.11 0.04
CA GLU A 78 9.03 22.23 0.12
C GLU A 78 9.41 22.75 -1.27
N LYS A 79 9.43 21.88 -2.27
CA LYS A 79 9.71 22.26 -3.67
C LYS A 79 8.49 22.79 -4.42
N GLY A 80 7.33 22.92 -3.74
CA GLY A 80 6.09 23.44 -4.32
C GLY A 80 5.26 22.42 -5.08
N TYR A 81 5.58 21.14 -5.03
CA TYR A 81 4.77 20.06 -5.60
C TYR A 81 3.71 19.63 -4.62
N LEU A 82 2.44 19.86 -4.95
CA LEU A 82 1.29 19.50 -4.15
C LEU A 82 0.34 18.63 -4.97
N PRO A 83 -0.31 17.62 -4.36
CA PRO A 83 -1.30 16.81 -5.05
C PRO A 83 -2.67 17.47 -5.08
N ASP A 84 -3.43 17.25 -6.16
CA ASP A 84 -4.87 17.50 -6.20
C ASP A 84 -5.67 16.36 -5.55
N MET A 85 -5.14 15.14 -5.58
CA MET A 85 -5.71 13.95 -4.95
C MET A 85 -4.59 13.02 -4.49
N VAL A 86 -4.89 12.15 -3.51
CA VAL A 86 -3.95 11.15 -3.02
C VAL A 86 -4.60 9.77 -2.93
N ALA A 87 -3.81 8.74 -3.13
CA ALA A 87 -4.15 7.36 -2.79
C ALA A 87 -2.88 6.59 -2.42
N GLY A 88 -3.06 5.42 -1.83
CA GLY A 88 -1.95 4.51 -1.57
C GLY A 88 -2.43 3.07 -1.66
N LEU A 89 -1.52 2.12 -1.78
CA LEU A 89 -1.85 0.71 -1.81
C LEU A 89 -1.63 0.10 -0.42
N SER A 90 -2.69 -0.35 0.24
CA SER A 90 -2.64 -0.98 1.57
C SER A 90 -1.96 -0.07 2.60
N LEU A 91 -0.72 -0.37 3.00
CA LEU A 91 0.08 0.51 3.85
C LEU A 91 0.18 1.94 3.31
N GLY A 92 0.30 2.11 2.00
CA GLY A 92 0.40 3.41 1.35
C GLY A 92 -0.79 4.33 1.62
N GLU A 93 -1.96 3.81 1.97
CA GLU A 93 -3.11 4.61 2.38
C GLU A 93 -2.84 5.43 3.65
N TYR A 94 -2.03 4.91 4.58
CA TYR A 94 -1.59 5.66 5.77
C TYR A 94 -0.65 6.81 5.41
N SER A 95 0.25 6.60 4.44
CA SER A 95 1.08 7.68 3.89
C SER A 95 0.23 8.74 3.19
N ALA A 96 -0.82 8.32 2.47
CA ALA A 96 -1.78 9.21 1.84
C ALA A 96 -2.59 10.02 2.88
N LEU A 97 -2.99 9.40 4.01
CA LEU A 97 -3.65 10.10 5.12
C LEU A 97 -2.74 11.19 5.73
N VAL A 98 -1.45 10.92 5.88
CA VAL A 98 -0.49 11.95 6.34
C VAL A 98 -0.34 13.05 5.29
N ALA A 99 -0.19 12.69 4.02
CA ALA A 99 -0.01 13.66 2.94
C ALA A 99 -1.24 14.56 2.75
N SER A 100 -2.44 14.02 2.95
CA SER A 100 -3.69 14.79 2.91
C SER A 100 -3.96 15.61 4.17
N GLY A 101 -3.14 15.49 5.21
CA GLY A 101 -3.27 16.20 6.47
C GLY A 101 -4.28 15.61 7.44
N ALA A 102 -4.90 14.47 7.09
CA ALA A 102 -5.92 13.84 7.93
C ALA A 102 -5.34 13.08 9.14
N LEU A 103 -4.10 12.63 9.06
CA LEU A 103 -3.42 11.88 10.12
C LEU A 103 -2.06 12.53 10.43
N ASP A 104 -1.75 12.68 11.71
CA ASP A 104 -0.43 13.13 12.16
C ASP A 104 0.65 12.08 11.83
N PHE A 105 1.86 12.56 11.51
CA PHE A 105 2.94 11.68 11.09
C PHE A 105 3.43 10.73 12.20
N GLU A 106 3.61 11.26 13.41
CA GLU A 106 4.12 10.44 14.54
C GLU A 106 3.07 9.42 14.97
N GLU A 107 1.78 9.81 14.98
CA GLU A 107 0.66 8.88 15.19
C GLU A 107 0.61 7.81 14.09
N ALA A 108 0.80 8.18 12.83
CA ALA A 108 0.83 7.24 11.71
C ALA A 108 1.97 6.22 11.85
N VAL A 109 3.19 6.65 12.21
CA VAL A 109 4.35 5.77 12.44
C VAL A 109 4.05 4.76 13.54
N ALA A 110 3.55 5.22 14.69
CA ALA A 110 3.18 4.35 15.81
C ALA A 110 2.06 3.37 15.43
N LEU A 111 1.05 3.85 14.70
CA LEU A 111 -0.11 3.07 14.27
C LEU A 111 0.28 1.95 13.29
N VAL A 112 1.09 2.24 12.27
CA VAL A 112 1.48 1.22 11.28
C VAL A 112 2.46 0.20 11.83
N ALA A 113 3.28 0.55 12.83
CA ALA A 113 4.09 -0.41 13.56
C ALA A 113 3.22 -1.45 14.29
N LYS A 114 2.16 -0.98 14.97
CA LYS A 114 1.14 -1.84 15.59
C LYS A 114 0.40 -2.66 14.53
N ARG A 115 -0.06 -2.03 13.45
CA ARG A 115 -0.74 -2.71 12.35
C ARG A 115 0.09 -3.86 11.80
N GLY A 116 1.37 -3.62 11.53
CA GLY A 116 2.30 -4.65 11.06
C GLY A 116 2.44 -5.82 12.04
N ALA A 117 2.57 -5.53 13.33
CA ALA A 117 2.63 -6.55 14.37
C ALA A 117 1.35 -7.38 14.46
N TYR A 118 0.17 -6.73 14.45
CA TYR A 118 -1.12 -7.42 14.49
C TYR A 118 -1.33 -8.33 13.27
N MET A 119 -0.90 -7.88 12.08
CA MET A 119 -0.98 -8.68 10.87
C MET A 119 -0.07 -9.92 10.93
N GLU A 120 1.13 -9.80 11.47
CA GLU A 120 2.03 -10.94 11.68
C GLU A 120 1.47 -11.94 12.70
N GLU A 121 0.91 -11.44 13.80
CA GLU A 121 0.32 -12.28 14.86
C GLU A 121 -0.93 -13.03 14.39
N ALA A 122 -1.76 -12.38 13.57
CA ALA A 122 -2.99 -12.99 13.04
C ALA A 122 -2.71 -14.11 12.04
N THR A 123 -1.59 -14.05 11.33
CA THR A 123 -1.25 -15.01 10.27
C THR A 123 0.17 -15.52 10.43
N PRO A 124 0.40 -16.49 11.34
CA PRO A 124 1.69 -17.15 11.49
C PRO A 124 2.22 -17.71 10.18
N ALA A 125 3.53 -17.76 10.03
CA ALA A 125 4.18 -18.26 8.82
C ALA A 125 3.63 -19.64 8.39
N GLY A 126 3.23 -19.78 7.13
CA GLY A 126 2.66 -21.01 6.58
C GLY A 126 1.17 -21.18 6.78
N SER A 127 0.46 -20.27 7.46
CA SER A 127 -1.00 -20.35 7.65
C SER A 127 -1.79 -20.02 6.37
N GLY A 128 -1.17 -19.35 5.40
CA GLY A 128 -1.81 -18.99 4.15
C GLY A 128 -0.81 -18.59 3.08
N LYS A 129 -1.31 -18.26 1.91
CA LYS A 129 -0.51 -17.78 0.79
C LYS A 129 -1.28 -16.83 -0.11
N MET A 130 -0.55 -16.11 -0.94
CA MET A 130 -1.09 -15.21 -1.96
C MET A 130 -0.52 -15.54 -3.34
N VAL A 131 -1.35 -15.38 -4.36
CA VAL A 131 -0.98 -15.67 -5.76
C VAL A 131 -1.52 -14.56 -6.66
N ALA A 132 -0.64 -14.00 -7.48
CA ALA A 132 -1.03 -13.06 -8.53
C ALA A 132 -1.53 -13.84 -9.75
N VAL A 133 -2.77 -13.59 -10.13
CA VAL A 133 -3.44 -14.15 -11.30
C VAL A 133 -3.37 -13.12 -12.42
N LEU A 134 -2.70 -13.45 -13.51
CA LEU A 134 -2.46 -12.51 -14.62
C LEU A 134 -3.27 -12.89 -15.86
N ASN A 135 -3.81 -11.87 -16.52
CA ASN A 135 -4.53 -11.99 -17.81
C ASN A 135 -5.66 -13.01 -17.78
N THR A 136 -6.37 -13.12 -16.66
CA THR A 136 -7.57 -13.92 -16.48
C THR A 136 -8.74 -12.98 -16.16
N PRO A 137 -9.93 -13.16 -16.75
CA PRO A 137 -11.10 -12.32 -16.46
C PRO A 137 -11.45 -12.33 -14.98
N VAL A 138 -11.86 -11.18 -14.45
CA VAL A 138 -12.16 -11.01 -13.00
C VAL A 138 -13.26 -11.95 -12.52
N ASP A 139 -14.33 -12.09 -13.30
CA ASP A 139 -15.46 -12.98 -13.01
C ASP A 139 -15.04 -14.45 -12.92
N VAL A 140 -14.08 -14.88 -13.75
CA VAL A 140 -13.49 -16.25 -13.67
C VAL A 140 -12.72 -16.41 -12.37
N ILE A 141 -11.95 -15.39 -11.94
CA ILE A 141 -11.18 -15.42 -10.69
C ILE A 141 -12.12 -15.47 -9.48
N GLU A 142 -13.11 -14.60 -9.44
CA GLU A 142 -14.10 -14.54 -8.36
C GLU A 142 -14.89 -15.85 -8.24
N LYS A 143 -15.31 -16.43 -9.38
CA LYS A 143 -15.98 -17.72 -9.42
C LYS A 143 -15.10 -18.85 -8.88
N ALA A 144 -13.82 -18.88 -9.27
CA ALA A 144 -12.87 -19.88 -8.78
C ALA A 144 -12.67 -19.77 -7.26
N CYS A 145 -12.50 -18.54 -6.73
CA CYS A 145 -12.40 -18.31 -5.29
C CYS A 145 -13.67 -18.74 -4.56
N LYS A 146 -14.85 -18.36 -5.08
CA LYS A 146 -16.13 -18.74 -4.49
C LYS A 146 -16.31 -20.26 -4.43
N THR A 147 -15.95 -20.97 -5.49
CA THR A 147 -16.02 -22.44 -5.51
C THR A 147 -15.00 -23.05 -4.56
N ALA A 148 -13.76 -22.54 -4.55
CA ALA A 148 -12.70 -23.04 -3.67
C ALA A 148 -12.97 -22.75 -2.18
N SER A 149 -13.85 -21.83 -1.84
CA SER A 149 -14.25 -21.52 -0.45
C SER A 149 -14.98 -22.68 0.25
N GLU A 150 -15.35 -23.73 -0.46
CA GLU A 150 -15.83 -24.99 0.13
C GLU A 150 -14.72 -25.73 0.91
N VAL A 151 -13.45 -25.46 0.59
CA VAL A 151 -12.28 -26.08 1.23
C VAL A 151 -11.73 -25.25 2.39
N GLY A 152 -11.90 -23.93 2.35
CA GLY A 152 -11.40 -22.99 3.35
C GLY A 152 -11.46 -21.56 2.83
N ILE A 153 -10.90 -20.61 3.57
CA ILE A 153 -10.93 -19.19 3.21
C ILE A 153 -10.03 -18.93 2.01
N VAL A 154 -10.59 -18.41 0.92
CA VAL A 154 -9.88 -17.86 -0.23
C VAL A 154 -10.72 -16.77 -0.89
N THR A 155 -10.09 -15.65 -1.24
CA THR A 155 -10.77 -14.50 -1.84
C THR A 155 -9.81 -13.71 -2.73
N PRO A 156 -10.30 -12.94 -3.71
CA PRO A 156 -9.52 -11.84 -4.26
C PRO A 156 -9.13 -10.88 -3.11
N ALA A 157 -7.85 -10.56 -3.04
CA ALA A 157 -7.26 -9.73 -1.99
C ALA A 157 -6.83 -8.35 -2.52
N ASN A 158 -6.39 -8.28 -3.80
CA ASN A 158 -6.02 -7.02 -4.44
C ASN A 158 -6.50 -7.02 -5.89
N TYR A 159 -7.24 -6.00 -6.23
CA TYR A 159 -7.60 -5.64 -7.61
C TYR A 159 -6.61 -4.58 -8.10
N ASN A 160 -5.39 -5.03 -8.53
CA ASN A 160 -4.29 -4.12 -8.87
C ASN A 160 -4.46 -3.47 -10.25
N THR A 161 -4.83 -4.25 -11.25
CA THR A 161 -5.18 -3.81 -12.60
C THR A 161 -6.25 -4.72 -13.18
N PRO A 162 -6.98 -4.34 -14.24
CA PRO A 162 -7.94 -5.24 -14.90
C PRO A 162 -7.34 -6.57 -15.36
N SER A 163 -6.01 -6.64 -15.50
CA SER A 163 -5.27 -7.84 -15.91
C SER A 163 -4.41 -8.46 -14.81
N GLN A 164 -4.51 -7.99 -13.57
CA GLN A 164 -3.76 -8.53 -12.42
C GLN A 164 -4.57 -8.44 -11.14
N ILE A 165 -5.08 -9.57 -10.71
CA ILE A 165 -5.79 -9.75 -9.44
C ILE A 165 -4.93 -10.66 -8.56
N VAL A 166 -4.79 -10.32 -7.28
CA VAL A 166 -4.14 -11.20 -6.29
C VAL A 166 -5.22 -11.91 -5.51
N ILE A 167 -5.13 -13.22 -5.44
CA ILE A 167 -5.96 -14.05 -4.53
C ILE A 167 -5.15 -14.42 -3.30
N GLY A 168 -5.81 -14.53 -2.15
CA GLY A 168 -5.20 -14.89 -0.89
C GLY A 168 -6.12 -15.74 -0.03
N GLY A 169 -5.54 -16.50 0.90
CA GLY A 169 -6.31 -17.36 1.79
C GLY A 169 -5.51 -18.50 2.39
N GLU A 170 -6.21 -19.47 2.94
CA GLU A 170 -5.64 -20.71 3.46
C GLU A 170 -4.98 -21.51 2.32
N VAL A 171 -3.86 -22.17 2.62
CA VAL A 171 -3.05 -22.87 1.61
C VAL A 171 -3.89 -23.83 0.77
N ALA A 172 -4.69 -24.69 1.39
CA ALA A 172 -5.52 -25.70 0.70
C ALA A 172 -6.60 -25.04 -0.20
N ALA A 173 -7.22 -23.95 0.27
CA ALA A 173 -8.25 -23.25 -0.47
C ALA A 173 -7.66 -22.48 -1.68
N VAL A 174 -6.50 -21.85 -1.50
CA VAL A 174 -5.78 -21.20 -2.61
C VAL A 174 -5.30 -22.24 -3.62
N ASP A 175 -4.81 -23.41 -3.19
CA ASP A 175 -4.44 -24.50 -4.09
C ASP A 175 -5.64 -24.99 -4.91
N ARG A 176 -6.80 -25.12 -4.28
CA ARG A 176 -8.03 -25.47 -4.99
C ARG A 176 -8.44 -24.38 -5.99
N ALA A 177 -8.34 -23.12 -5.63
CA ALA A 177 -8.59 -22.00 -6.55
C ALA A 177 -7.63 -22.01 -7.75
N ILE A 178 -6.33 -22.29 -7.53
CA ILE A 178 -5.34 -22.43 -8.59
C ILE A 178 -5.74 -23.54 -9.59
N GLN A 179 -6.15 -24.71 -9.09
CA GLN A 179 -6.62 -25.80 -9.96
C GLN A 179 -7.81 -25.37 -10.83
N LEU A 180 -8.82 -24.77 -10.22
CA LEU A 180 -10.00 -24.27 -10.93
C LEU A 180 -9.65 -23.21 -11.98
N LEU A 181 -8.73 -22.30 -11.65
CA LEU A 181 -8.23 -21.30 -12.58
C LEU A 181 -7.49 -21.92 -13.76
N GLN A 182 -6.65 -22.94 -13.53
CA GLN A 182 -5.95 -23.67 -14.59
C GLN A 182 -6.93 -24.43 -15.49
N GLU A 183 -7.94 -25.08 -14.93
CA GLU A 183 -9.02 -25.73 -15.66
C GLU A 183 -9.81 -24.71 -16.52
N ALA A 184 -9.97 -23.48 -16.05
CA ALA A 184 -10.59 -22.37 -16.79
C ALA A 184 -9.64 -21.70 -17.81
N GLY A 185 -8.39 -22.17 -17.93
CA GLY A 185 -7.43 -21.70 -18.93
C GLY A 185 -6.48 -20.60 -18.47
N ALA A 186 -6.43 -20.28 -17.16
CA ALA A 186 -5.44 -19.36 -16.62
C ALA A 186 -4.02 -19.91 -16.77
N LYS A 187 -3.12 -19.11 -17.37
CA LYS A 187 -1.76 -19.54 -17.72
C LYS A 187 -0.66 -18.98 -16.82
N ARG A 188 -0.93 -17.86 -16.15
CA ARG A 188 0.07 -17.11 -15.38
C ARG A 188 -0.41 -16.88 -13.96
N LEU A 189 -0.01 -17.77 -13.08
CA LEU A 189 -0.28 -17.79 -11.65
C LEU A 189 1.06 -17.68 -10.93
N ILE A 190 1.33 -16.55 -10.28
CA ILE A 190 2.63 -16.24 -9.68
C ILE A 190 2.48 -16.21 -8.16
N PRO A 191 3.06 -17.19 -7.43
CA PRO A 191 3.11 -17.12 -5.97
C PRO A 191 3.85 -15.85 -5.52
N LEU A 192 3.30 -15.17 -4.50
CA LEU A 192 3.91 -14.00 -3.92
C LEU A 192 4.72 -14.39 -2.67
N ASN A 193 5.91 -13.81 -2.55
CA ASN A 193 6.73 -13.96 -1.35
C ASN A 193 6.29 -12.94 -0.29
N VAL A 194 5.20 -13.26 0.42
CA VAL A 194 4.63 -12.43 1.48
C VAL A 194 4.48 -13.23 2.75
N SER A 195 4.50 -12.57 3.90
CA SER A 195 4.45 -13.20 5.22
C SER A 195 3.09 -13.77 5.60
N GLY A 196 2.01 -13.40 4.90
CA GLY A 196 0.66 -13.89 5.20
C GLY A 196 -0.37 -13.58 4.12
N PRO A 197 -1.57 -14.15 4.22
CA PRO A 197 -2.68 -13.93 3.30
C PRO A 197 -3.43 -12.64 3.61
N PHE A 198 -2.76 -11.50 3.37
CA PHE A 198 -3.28 -10.16 3.66
C PHE A 198 -4.57 -9.85 2.90
N HIS A 199 -5.40 -8.95 3.45
CA HIS A 199 -6.67 -8.53 2.85
C HIS A 199 -7.67 -9.69 2.66
N THR A 200 -7.67 -10.63 3.59
CA THR A 200 -8.62 -11.75 3.67
C THR A 200 -9.24 -11.83 5.06
N ALA A 201 -10.31 -12.59 5.20
CA ALA A 201 -10.97 -12.80 6.49
C ALA A 201 -10.07 -13.44 7.57
N LEU A 202 -8.94 -14.03 7.18
CA LEU A 202 -7.92 -14.53 8.11
C LEU A 202 -7.29 -13.43 8.96
N LEU A 203 -7.37 -12.18 8.52
CA LEU A 203 -6.90 -11.00 9.24
C LEU A 203 -7.94 -10.41 10.21
N GLU A 204 -9.08 -11.06 10.44
CA GLU A 204 -10.09 -10.60 11.39
C GLU A 204 -9.50 -10.26 12.78
N PRO A 205 -8.61 -11.08 13.40
CA PRO A 205 -8.01 -10.72 14.68
C PRO A 205 -7.18 -9.44 14.61
N ALA A 206 -6.40 -9.22 13.53
CA ALA A 206 -5.63 -8.01 13.32
C ALA A 206 -6.54 -6.78 13.13
N SER A 207 -7.65 -6.95 12.41
CA SER A 207 -8.66 -5.90 12.21
C SER A 207 -9.27 -5.43 13.55
N GLN A 208 -9.58 -6.36 14.45
CA GLN A 208 -10.11 -6.05 15.79
C GLN A 208 -9.08 -5.34 16.67
N GLN A 209 -7.82 -5.79 16.68
CA GLN A 209 -6.74 -5.12 17.42
C GLN A 209 -6.48 -3.72 16.87
N LEU A 210 -6.51 -3.55 15.55
CA LEU A 210 -6.36 -2.26 14.89
C LEU A 210 -7.51 -1.30 15.23
N ALA A 211 -8.76 -1.80 15.28
CA ALA A 211 -9.92 -1.00 15.70
C ALA A 211 -9.70 -0.38 17.09
N GLY A 212 -9.23 -1.18 18.05
CA GLY A 212 -8.89 -0.68 19.39
C GLY A 212 -7.74 0.35 19.38
N ALA A 213 -6.73 0.14 18.52
CA ALA A 213 -5.62 1.10 18.38
C ALA A 213 -6.07 2.44 17.74
N LEU A 214 -7.10 2.40 16.89
CA LEU A 214 -7.66 3.58 16.22
C LEU A 214 -8.54 4.43 17.13
N GLU A 215 -9.12 3.89 18.21
CA GLU A 215 -9.99 4.64 19.14
C GLU A 215 -9.29 5.86 19.77
N GLY A 216 -7.96 5.80 19.93
CA GLY A 216 -7.16 6.89 20.50
C GLY A 216 -6.62 7.88 19.47
N ILE A 217 -6.90 7.70 18.18
CA ILE A 217 -6.36 8.53 17.10
C ILE A 217 -7.37 9.65 16.74
N SER A 218 -6.86 10.86 16.65
CA SER A 218 -7.63 12.03 16.21
C SER A 218 -7.35 12.33 14.74
N PHE A 219 -8.38 12.25 13.91
CA PHE A 219 -8.26 12.59 12.49
C PHE A 219 -8.64 14.05 12.24
N SER A 220 -7.89 14.72 11.36
CA SER A 220 -8.16 16.08 10.89
C SER A 220 -8.95 16.08 9.58
N ASP A 221 -9.37 17.25 9.12
CA ASP A 221 -9.99 17.40 7.82
C ASP A 221 -8.94 17.22 6.71
N PHE A 222 -9.38 16.72 5.56
CA PHE A 222 -8.52 16.52 4.41
C PHE A 222 -8.15 17.85 3.73
N ASN A 223 -6.88 18.08 3.46
CA ASN A 223 -6.39 19.20 2.64
C ASN A 223 -6.58 18.95 1.14
N CYS A 224 -6.60 17.68 0.72
CA CYS A 224 -6.95 17.23 -0.62
C CYS A 224 -7.67 15.87 -0.53
N PRO A 225 -8.56 15.54 -1.49
CA PRO A 225 -9.29 14.29 -1.48
C PRO A 225 -8.36 13.07 -1.47
N LEU A 226 -8.70 12.07 -0.66
CA LEU A 226 -8.09 10.76 -0.63
C LEU A 226 -9.06 9.72 -1.18
N VAL A 227 -8.62 8.88 -2.10
CA VAL A 227 -9.40 7.74 -2.58
C VAL A 227 -9.00 6.50 -1.80
N GLY A 228 -9.96 5.92 -1.08
CA GLY A 228 -9.74 4.79 -0.17
C GLY A 228 -9.68 3.44 -0.89
N ASN A 229 -8.96 2.48 -0.30
CA ASN A 229 -8.75 1.15 -0.87
C ASN A 229 -9.98 0.25 -0.85
N THR A 230 -10.78 0.32 0.20
CA THR A 230 -11.86 -0.64 0.48
C THR A 230 -13.06 -0.45 -0.44
N GLU A 231 -13.44 0.79 -0.71
CA GLU A 231 -14.64 1.13 -1.47
C GLU A 231 -14.32 1.83 -2.81
N ALA A 232 -13.03 2.10 -3.09
CA ALA A 232 -12.62 2.88 -4.24
C ALA A 232 -13.44 4.20 -4.38
N ALA A 233 -13.55 4.94 -3.28
CA ALA A 233 -14.33 6.16 -3.18
C ALA A 233 -13.54 7.24 -2.42
N ILE A 234 -13.92 8.51 -2.61
CA ILE A 234 -13.38 9.60 -1.80
C ILE A 234 -13.74 9.34 -0.35
N MET A 235 -12.72 9.30 0.51
CA MET A 235 -12.85 8.99 1.93
C MET A 235 -13.38 10.20 2.69
N GLU A 236 -14.40 9.98 3.52
CA GLU A 236 -14.92 10.95 4.44
C GLU A 236 -14.24 10.83 5.81
N LYS A 237 -14.00 11.96 6.50
CA LYS A 237 -13.28 11.99 7.77
C LYS A 237 -13.89 11.09 8.85
N ASP A 238 -15.19 11.10 8.99
CA ASP A 238 -15.93 10.30 9.97
C ASP A 238 -15.93 8.81 9.68
N ARG A 239 -15.51 8.41 8.48
CA ARG A 239 -15.39 7.02 8.07
C ARG A 239 -13.96 6.46 8.10
N ILE A 240 -12.95 7.29 8.38
CA ILE A 240 -11.54 6.85 8.33
C ILE A 240 -11.32 5.63 9.22
N GLN A 241 -11.77 5.68 10.47
CA GLN A 241 -11.57 4.60 11.44
C GLN A 241 -12.23 3.29 10.99
N GLU A 242 -13.46 3.35 10.52
CA GLU A 242 -14.18 2.19 9.97
C GLU A 242 -13.44 1.60 8.77
N LEU A 243 -13.09 2.45 7.79
CA LEU A 243 -12.47 2.00 6.55
C LEU A 243 -11.07 1.42 6.77
N LEU A 244 -10.25 1.99 7.63
CA LEU A 244 -8.94 1.41 7.98
C LEU A 244 -9.07 0.07 8.71
N THR A 245 -10.08 -0.07 9.57
CA THR A 245 -10.37 -1.35 10.26
C THR A 245 -10.77 -2.43 9.25
N ARG A 246 -11.59 -2.10 8.27
CA ARG A 246 -12.02 -3.00 7.20
C ARG A 246 -10.90 -3.34 6.23
N GLN A 247 -10.06 -2.37 5.89
CA GLN A 247 -8.99 -2.50 4.89
C GLN A 247 -8.04 -3.67 5.17
N VAL A 248 -7.77 -4.00 6.43
CA VAL A 248 -6.83 -5.09 6.80
C VAL A 248 -7.32 -6.44 6.31
N LYS A 249 -8.63 -6.67 6.30
CA LYS A 249 -9.29 -7.95 6.01
C LYS A 249 -10.14 -7.97 4.74
N GLU A 250 -10.31 -6.81 4.09
CA GLU A 250 -11.09 -6.67 2.85
C GLU A 250 -10.17 -6.39 1.66
N PRO A 251 -10.63 -6.68 0.43
CA PRO A 251 -9.84 -6.43 -0.78
C PRO A 251 -9.43 -4.98 -0.97
N VAL A 252 -8.25 -4.79 -1.55
CA VAL A 252 -7.78 -3.48 -2.02
C VAL A 252 -8.24 -3.27 -3.46
N CYS A 253 -9.11 -2.27 -3.69
CA CYS A 253 -9.69 -1.93 -5.00
C CYS A 253 -8.86 -0.85 -5.70
N PHE A 254 -7.61 -1.17 -6.08
CA PHE A 254 -6.66 -0.16 -6.55
C PHE A 254 -7.00 0.37 -7.95
N TYR A 255 -7.30 -0.50 -8.92
CA TYR A 255 -7.58 0.00 -10.27
C TYR A 255 -8.91 0.80 -10.34
N GLU A 256 -9.89 0.46 -9.52
CA GLU A 256 -11.12 1.24 -9.37
C GLU A 256 -10.83 2.60 -8.72
N SER A 257 -9.89 2.66 -7.75
CA SER A 257 -9.44 3.93 -7.15
C SER A 257 -8.78 4.83 -8.19
N ILE A 258 -8.00 4.28 -9.11
CA ILE A 258 -7.43 5.04 -10.22
C ILE A 258 -8.53 5.55 -11.16
N ALA A 259 -9.56 4.76 -11.46
CA ALA A 259 -10.69 5.18 -12.29
C ALA A 259 -11.43 6.38 -11.65
N VAL A 260 -11.68 6.36 -10.33
CA VAL A 260 -12.27 7.49 -9.60
C VAL A 260 -11.43 8.77 -9.74
N MET A 261 -10.10 8.65 -9.65
CA MET A 261 -9.21 9.80 -9.84
C MET A 261 -9.26 10.34 -11.27
N GLN A 262 -9.30 9.46 -12.28
CA GLN A 262 -9.43 9.85 -13.68
C GLN A 262 -10.76 10.54 -13.96
N ASP A 263 -11.86 10.04 -13.43
CA ASP A 263 -13.19 10.67 -13.53
C ASP A 263 -13.21 12.07 -12.87
N ALA A 264 -12.38 12.27 -11.84
CA ALA A 264 -12.15 13.58 -11.21
C ALA A 264 -11.22 14.50 -12.04
N GLY A 265 -10.68 14.03 -13.18
CA GLY A 265 -9.83 14.78 -14.09
C GLY A 265 -8.32 14.68 -13.83
N VAL A 266 -7.89 13.69 -13.04
CA VAL A 266 -6.45 13.40 -12.85
C VAL A 266 -5.88 12.76 -14.11
N THR A 267 -4.78 13.32 -14.61
CA THR A 267 -4.05 12.82 -15.78
C THR A 267 -2.57 12.55 -15.47
N ASN A 268 -2.06 13.13 -14.39
CA ASN A 268 -0.69 12.95 -13.94
C ASN A 268 -0.66 12.17 -12.64
N PHE A 269 0.17 11.14 -12.56
CA PHE A 269 0.36 10.35 -11.34
C PHE A 269 1.83 10.35 -10.97
N ILE A 270 2.13 10.71 -9.72
CA ILE A 270 3.48 10.67 -9.16
C ILE A 270 3.50 9.63 -8.04
N GLU A 271 4.24 8.55 -8.23
CA GLU A 271 4.45 7.56 -7.18
C GLU A 271 5.54 8.05 -6.23
N ILE A 272 5.25 8.02 -4.93
CA ILE A 272 6.11 8.52 -3.87
C ILE A 272 6.48 7.39 -2.91
N GLY A 273 7.78 7.22 -2.70
CA GLY A 273 8.30 6.15 -1.87
C GLY A 273 9.14 5.16 -2.67
N PRO A 274 9.59 4.05 -2.04
CA PRO A 274 10.46 3.08 -2.69
C PRO A 274 9.78 2.39 -3.88
N GLY A 275 10.51 2.20 -4.96
CA GLY A 275 10.08 1.49 -6.16
C GLY A 275 9.16 2.29 -7.08
N LYS A 276 8.57 1.58 -8.05
CA LYS A 276 7.69 2.14 -9.10
C LYS A 276 6.60 1.17 -9.53
N VAL A 277 6.09 0.40 -8.57
CA VAL A 277 5.09 -0.65 -8.83
C VAL A 277 3.75 -0.04 -9.20
N LEU A 278 3.32 1.02 -8.50
CA LEU A 278 2.04 1.68 -8.74
C LEU A 278 2.04 2.40 -10.09
N SER A 279 3.13 3.03 -10.48
CA SER A 279 3.32 3.59 -11.83
C SER A 279 3.16 2.51 -12.90
N GLY A 280 3.70 1.31 -12.63
CA GLY A 280 3.51 0.15 -13.49
C GLY A 280 2.06 -0.31 -13.60
N PHE A 281 1.29 -0.22 -12.52
CA PHE A 281 -0.15 -0.52 -12.52
C PHE A 281 -0.94 0.54 -13.30
N VAL A 282 -0.71 1.81 -13.00
CA VAL A 282 -1.38 2.91 -13.72
C VAL A 282 -1.13 2.82 -15.22
N LYS A 283 0.11 2.53 -15.65
CA LYS A 283 0.43 2.35 -17.07
C LYS A 283 -0.36 1.24 -17.75
N LYS A 284 -0.74 0.20 -17.00
CA LYS A 284 -1.58 -0.91 -17.51
C LYS A 284 -3.07 -0.55 -17.52
N ILE A 285 -3.50 0.32 -16.60
CA ILE A 285 -4.87 0.82 -16.52
C ILE A 285 -5.10 1.86 -17.61
N ASP A 286 -4.18 2.83 -17.72
CA ASP A 286 -4.23 3.92 -18.70
C ASP A 286 -2.85 4.19 -19.32
N LYS A 287 -2.74 3.91 -20.61
CA LYS A 287 -1.51 4.13 -21.38
C LYS A 287 -1.24 5.60 -21.68
N THR A 288 -2.24 6.47 -21.50
CA THR A 288 -2.16 7.90 -21.80
C THR A 288 -1.78 8.73 -20.57
N ALA A 289 -1.88 8.14 -19.37
CA ALA A 289 -1.50 8.80 -18.13
C ALA A 289 -0.03 9.21 -18.13
N GLN A 290 0.24 10.41 -17.63
CA GLN A 290 1.59 10.87 -17.39
C GLN A 290 2.08 10.35 -16.05
N LEU A 291 3.26 9.73 -16.04
CA LEU A 291 3.80 9.02 -14.89
C LEU A 291 5.16 9.55 -14.51
N ALA A 292 5.35 9.75 -13.22
CA ALA A 292 6.65 9.95 -12.61
C ALA A 292 6.72 9.13 -11.30
N ASN A 293 7.94 8.92 -10.79
CA ASN A 293 8.14 8.39 -9.44
C ASN A 293 9.27 9.15 -8.77
N VAL A 294 9.27 9.17 -7.44
CA VAL A 294 10.35 9.74 -6.63
C VAL A 294 10.67 8.78 -5.50
N GLU A 295 11.83 8.13 -5.63
CA GLU A 295 12.38 7.20 -4.63
C GLU A 295 13.85 7.54 -4.25
N ASP A 296 14.55 8.26 -5.11
CA ASP A 296 15.98 8.58 -5.02
C ASP A 296 16.32 9.93 -5.68
N LEU A 297 17.59 10.36 -5.62
CA LEU A 297 18.04 11.62 -6.24
C LEU A 297 17.81 11.64 -7.76
N ALA A 298 18.06 10.52 -8.43
CA ALA A 298 17.93 10.46 -9.89
C ALA A 298 16.48 10.67 -10.34
N SER A 299 15.53 10.01 -9.67
CA SER A 299 14.11 10.17 -9.96
C SER A 299 13.57 11.54 -9.54
N LEU A 300 14.09 12.13 -8.46
CA LEU A 300 13.77 13.50 -8.07
C LEU A 300 14.25 14.50 -9.12
N ASP A 301 15.50 14.41 -9.56
CA ASP A 301 16.07 15.30 -10.58
C ASP A 301 15.30 15.18 -11.90
N ALA A 302 14.91 13.96 -12.29
CA ALA A 302 14.07 13.73 -13.46
C ALA A 302 12.71 14.44 -13.36
N LEU A 303 12.06 14.41 -12.17
CA LEU A 303 10.80 15.13 -11.94
C LEU A 303 10.99 16.66 -11.99
N LEU A 304 12.09 17.17 -11.46
CA LEU A 304 12.39 18.61 -11.40
C LEU A 304 12.88 19.19 -12.73
N GLY A 305 13.20 18.34 -13.72
CA GLY A 305 13.74 18.75 -15.02
C GLY A 305 15.20 19.21 -14.96
N ASN A 306 15.97 18.68 -14.02
CA ASN A 306 17.38 18.97 -13.82
C ASN A 306 18.29 17.96 -14.53
#